data_5681ebf6c327db8ab9be6b1f6f5ba715
#
_entry.id   5681ebf6c327db8ab9be6b1f6f5ba715
#
_cell.length_a   1.000
_cell.length_b   1.000
_cell.length_c   1.000
_cell.angle_alpha   90.00
_cell.angle_beta   90.00
_cell.angle_gamma   90.00
#
_symmetry.space_group_name_H-M   'P 1'
#
loop_
_entity.id
_entity.type
_entity.pdbx_description
1 polymer ?
#
loop_
_entity_poly.entity_id
_entity_poly.type
_entity_poly.pdbx_seq_one_letter_code
_entity_poly.pdbx_strand_id
1 'polypeptide(L)'
;MTNETQTSVTYTLLRPIQFEGETVTELTLDFEKLTGADLLSCAAQARFIAPEEGSFVKALSMPYQITVTAKAAGVIPELIKSLKAKDFTSLLQRAQNFLLLQE
;
A
#
# COMPACT_ATOMS: atom_id res chain seq x y z
N MET A 1 -11.72 27.80 -5.30
CA MET A 1 -11.60 27.15 -4.97
C MET A 1 -11.86 26.28 -4.68
N THR A 2 -11.65 25.90 -4.75
CA THR A 2 -11.90 24.96 -4.55
C THR A 2 -11.77 24.34 -3.73
N ASN A 3 -12.19 23.92 -3.36
CA ASN A 3 -12.05 23.14 -2.47
C ASN A 3 -11.76 21.88 -2.81
N GLU A 4 -10.69 21.48 -2.79
CA GLU A 4 -10.46 20.25 -3.11
C GLU A 4 -10.69 19.35 -2.07
N THR A 5 -11.17 18.19 -2.30
CA THR A 5 -11.35 17.13 -1.34
C THR A 5 -10.04 16.43 -1.15
N GLN A 6 -9.58 16.46 0.06
CA GLN A 6 -8.35 15.77 0.37
C GLN A 6 -8.62 14.31 0.51
N THR A 7 -8.01 13.48 -0.32
CA THR A 7 -8.16 12.04 -0.21
C THR A 7 -6.95 11.37 0.43
N SER A 8 -5.86 12.09 0.60
CA SER A 8 -4.67 11.51 1.21
C SER A 8 -4.79 11.50 2.73
N VAL A 9 -4.22 10.47 3.33
CA VAL A 9 -4.25 10.28 4.77
C VAL A 9 -2.83 9.99 5.23
N THR A 10 -2.37 10.68 6.25
CA THR A 10 -1.05 10.44 6.79
C THR A 10 -1.14 9.35 7.87
N TYR A 11 -0.36 8.31 7.70
CA TYR A 11 -0.28 7.23 8.67
C TYR A 11 1.04 7.36 9.41
N THR A 12 0.97 7.57 10.72
CA THR A 12 2.17 7.69 11.54
C THR A 12 2.59 6.30 12.01
N LEU A 13 3.82 5.92 11.71
CA LEU A 13 4.30 4.60 12.09
C LEU A 13 4.40 4.47 13.58
N LEU A 14 3.95 3.34 14.11
CA LEU A 14 4.14 3.05 15.52
C LEU A 14 5.62 2.82 15.80
N ARG A 15 6.32 2.25 14.82
CA ARG A 15 7.73 1.97 14.93
C ARG A 15 8.45 2.54 13.72
N PRO A 16 9.06 3.72 13.86
CA PRO A 16 9.83 4.28 12.75
C PRO A 16 10.94 3.32 12.31
N ILE A 17 11.27 3.37 11.05
CA ILE A 17 12.31 2.50 10.50
C ILE A 17 13.36 3.32 9.78
N GLN A 18 14.52 2.70 9.55
CA GLN A 18 15.55 3.26 8.72
C GLN A 18 15.46 2.57 7.38
N PHE A 19 15.38 3.33 6.31
CA PHE A 19 15.31 2.75 4.97
C PHE A 19 16.18 3.57 4.05
N GLU A 20 17.18 2.93 3.48
CA GLU A 20 18.11 3.58 2.56
C GLU A 20 18.69 4.87 3.13
N GLY A 21 19.09 4.80 4.39
CA GLY A 21 19.77 5.90 5.04
C GLY A 21 18.87 6.98 5.59
N GLU A 22 17.57 6.83 5.47
CA GLU A 22 16.64 7.81 5.98
C GLU A 22 15.70 7.23 7.00
N THR A 23 15.33 8.04 7.96
CA THR A 23 14.38 7.62 8.98
C THR A 23 12.98 7.87 8.44
N VAL A 24 12.17 6.83 8.40
CA VAL A 24 10.79 6.92 7.97
C VAL A 24 9.91 6.88 9.20
N THR A 25 9.14 7.94 9.42
CA THR A 25 8.28 8.04 10.59
C THR A 25 6.80 8.01 10.23
N GLU A 26 6.48 8.31 8.98
CA GLU A 26 5.09 8.33 8.54
C GLU A 26 5.02 8.12 7.04
N LEU A 27 3.86 7.74 6.57
CA LEU A 27 3.62 7.56 5.15
C LEU A 27 2.30 8.25 4.82
N THR A 28 2.26 8.92 3.68
CA THR A 28 1.05 9.57 3.22
C THR A 28 0.43 8.67 2.15
N LEU A 29 -0.77 8.20 2.42
CA LEU A 29 -1.46 7.25 1.55
C LEU A 29 -2.59 7.95 0.80
N ASP A 30 -2.67 7.71 -0.49
CA ASP A 30 -3.75 8.23 -1.30
C ASP A 30 -4.26 7.14 -2.22
N PHE A 31 -5.11 6.27 -1.70
CA PHE A 31 -5.66 5.18 -2.49
C PHE A 31 -6.61 5.69 -3.57
N GLU A 32 -7.26 6.82 -3.31
CA GLU A 32 -8.26 7.31 -4.25
C GLU A 32 -7.68 7.79 -5.58
N LYS A 33 -6.38 8.09 -5.60
CA LYS A 33 -5.75 8.54 -6.84
C LYS A 33 -5.44 7.38 -7.78
N LEU A 34 -5.54 6.15 -7.29
CA LEU A 34 -5.18 4.99 -8.10
C LEU A 34 -6.23 4.73 -9.17
N THR A 35 -5.75 4.33 -10.34
CA THR A 35 -6.61 3.99 -11.46
C THR A 35 -6.60 2.49 -11.68
N GLY A 36 -7.47 2.02 -12.57
CA GLY A 36 -7.45 0.60 -12.93
C GLY A 36 -6.10 0.19 -13.51
N ALA A 37 -5.48 1.07 -14.30
CA ALA A 37 -4.16 0.76 -14.85
C ALA A 37 -3.13 0.61 -13.75
N ASP A 38 -3.24 1.44 -12.70
CA ASP A 38 -2.34 1.31 -11.56
C ASP A 38 -2.51 -0.04 -10.89
N LEU A 39 -3.76 -0.49 -10.74
CA LEU A 39 -4.02 -1.76 -10.09
C LEU A 39 -3.52 -2.93 -10.92
N LEU A 40 -3.64 -2.84 -12.23
CA LEU A 40 -3.11 -3.88 -13.11
C LEU A 40 -1.59 -3.96 -12.97
N SER A 41 -0.95 -2.80 -12.89
CA SER A 41 0.48 -2.75 -12.69
C SER A 41 0.87 -3.39 -11.34
N CYS A 42 0.08 -3.11 -10.31
CA CYS A 42 0.31 -3.68 -9.00
C CYS A 42 0.19 -5.20 -9.03
N ALA A 43 -0.79 -5.72 -9.77
CA ALA A 43 -0.96 -7.16 -9.88
C ALA A 43 0.25 -7.80 -10.56
N ALA A 44 0.80 -7.13 -11.58
CA ALA A 44 1.98 -7.63 -12.25
C ALA A 44 3.18 -7.63 -11.32
N GLN A 45 3.35 -6.57 -10.55
CA GLN A 45 4.45 -6.48 -9.59
C GLN A 45 4.33 -7.52 -8.49
N ALA A 46 3.09 -7.83 -8.09
CA ALA A 46 2.88 -8.80 -7.02
C ALA A 46 3.43 -10.17 -7.39
N ARG A 47 3.43 -10.49 -8.68
CA ARG A 47 3.96 -11.78 -9.12
C ARG A 47 5.44 -11.91 -8.87
N PHE A 48 6.16 -10.79 -8.88
CA PHE A 48 7.59 -10.83 -8.59
C PHE A 48 7.85 -11.04 -7.10
N ILE A 49 6.90 -10.61 -6.26
CA ILE A 49 7.05 -10.79 -4.82
C ILE A 49 6.75 -12.22 -4.44
N ALA A 50 5.68 -12.79 -5.01
CA ALA A 50 5.29 -14.16 -4.72
C ALA A 50 4.70 -14.80 -5.96
N PRO A 51 5.56 -15.33 -6.85
CA PRO A 51 5.07 -15.87 -8.12
C PRO A 51 4.07 -17.01 -7.96
N GLU A 52 4.14 -17.71 -6.84
CA GLU A 52 3.28 -18.86 -6.64
C GLU A 52 2.04 -18.57 -5.84
N GLU A 53 1.81 -17.30 -5.58
CA GLU A 53 0.62 -16.93 -4.84
C GLU A 53 -0.60 -17.25 -5.66
N GLY A 54 -1.49 -18.07 -5.13
CA GLY A 54 -2.66 -18.53 -5.85
C GLY A 54 -3.96 -17.95 -5.35
N SER A 55 -3.95 -16.73 -4.88
CA SER A 55 -5.14 -16.14 -4.33
C SER A 55 -6.22 -15.94 -5.39
N PHE A 56 -7.44 -16.35 -5.10
CA PHE A 56 -8.55 -16.16 -6.01
C PHE A 56 -9.08 -14.74 -5.94
N VAL A 57 -8.96 -14.09 -4.79
CA VAL A 57 -9.45 -12.73 -4.62
C VAL A 57 -8.22 -11.85 -4.41
N LYS A 58 -7.90 -11.04 -5.41
CA LYS A 58 -6.71 -10.22 -5.36
C LYS A 58 -6.66 -9.33 -4.13
N ALA A 59 -7.79 -8.77 -3.73
CA ALA A 59 -7.82 -7.87 -2.58
C ALA A 59 -7.35 -8.56 -1.30
N LEU A 60 -7.37 -9.89 -1.26
CA LEU A 60 -6.94 -10.64 -0.09
C LEU A 60 -5.51 -11.14 -0.23
N SER A 61 -4.87 -10.88 -1.36
CA SER A 61 -3.51 -11.33 -1.59
C SER A 61 -2.52 -10.36 -0.96
N MET A 62 -1.70 -10.86 -0.04
CA MET A 62 -0.72 -10.00 0.63
C MET A 62 0.25 -9.34 -0.35
N PRO A 63 0.83 -10.07 -1.32
CA PRO A 63 1.71 -9.41 -2.29
C PRO A 63 1.01 -8.29 -3.05
N TYR A 64 -0.24 -8.48 -3.41
CA TYR A 64 -0.99 -7.46 -4.11
C TYR A 64 -1.22 -6.25 -3.19
N GLN A 65 -1.57 -6.51 -1.94
CA GLN A 65 -1.78 -5.42 -0.97
C GLN A 65 -0.51 -4.63 -0.75
N ILE A 66 0.65 -5.29 -0.75
CA ILE A 66 1.93 -4.61 -0.61
C ILE A 66 2.13 -3.63 -1.77
N THR A 67 1.91 -4.08 -3.00
CA THR A 67 2.14 -3.23 -4.15
C THR A 67 1.13 -2.10 -4.23
N VAL A 68 -0.12 -2.36 -3.86
CA VAL A 68 -1.14 -1.31 -3.85
C VAL A 68 -0.81 -0.27 -2.80
N THR A 69 -0.39 -0.70 -1.60
CA THR A 69 -0.01 0.22 -0.54
C THR A 69 1.18 1.07 -0.97
N ALA A 70 2.18 0.45 -1.57
CA ALA A 70 3.36 1.19 -2.02
C ALA A 70 2.99 2.22 -3.06
N LYS A 71 2.12 1.85 -4.00
CA LYS A 71 1.69 2.78 -5.04
C LYS A 71 0.95 3.96 -4.44
N ALA A 72 0.05 3.68 -3.49
CA ALA A 72 -0.73 4.74 -2.84
C ALA A 72 0.18 5.67 -2.05
N ALA A 73 1.26 5.16 -1.49
CA ALA A 73 2.18 5.97 -0.69
C ALA A 73 3.30 6.60 -1.52
N GLY A 74 3.41 6.21 -2.78
CA GLY A 74 4.47 6.74 -3.62
C GLY A 74 5.84 6.24 -3.25
N VAL A 75 5.93 5.02 -2.72
CA VAL A 75 7.20 4.42 -2.33
C VAL A 75 7.34 3.08 -3.02
N ILE A 76 8.54 2.49 -2.94
CA ILE A 76 8.76 1.17 -3.54
C ILE A 76 8.27 0.10 -2.58
N PRO A 77 7.88 -1.08 -3.11
CA PRO A 77 7.38 -2.16 -2.26
C PRO A 77 8.36 -2.60 -1.19
N GLU A 78 9.65 -2.49 -1.45
CA GLU A 78 10.65 -2.88 -0.48
C GLU A 78 10.54 -2.09 0.82
N LEU A 79 10.14 -0.83 0.73
CA LEU A 79 9.96 -0.02 1.94
C LEU A 79 8.82 -0.58 2.77
N ILE A 80 7.71 -0.94 2.11
CA ILE A 80 6.57 -1.50 2.81
C ILE A 80 6.96 -2.80 3.49
N LYS A 81 7.75 -3.63 2.81
CA LYS A 81 8.19 -4.90 3.37
C LYS A 81 9.13 -4.72 4.56
N SER A 82 9.75 -3.56 4.66
CA SER A 82 10.68 -3.28 5.77
C SER A 82 9.97 -2.87 7.05
N LEU A 83 8.70 -2.55 6.98
CA LEU A 83 7.98 -2.06 8.15
C LEU A 83 7.85 -3.15 9.21
N LYS A 84 7.76 -2.71 10.47
CA LYS A 84 7.51 -3.65 11.55
C LYS A 84 6.12 -4.22 11.40
N ALA A 85 5.92 -5.41 11.95
CA ALA A 85 4.71 -6.20 11.69
C ALA A 85 3.41 -5.44 11.95
N LYS A 86 3.35 -4.68 13.02
CA LYS A 86 2.11 -3.98 13.33
C LYS A 86 1.77 -2.91 12.31
N ASP A 87 2.77 -2.13 11.90
CA ASP A 87 2.56 -1.12 10.89
C ASP A 87 2.27 -1.75 9.54
N PHE A 88 3.01 -2.80 9.22
CA PHE A 88 2.81 -3.54 7.98
C PHE A 88 1.35 -4.02 7.89
N THR A 89 0.89 -4.69 8.96
CA THR A 89 -0.47 -5.23 8.98
C THR A 89 -1.51 -4.13 8.89
N SER A 90 -1.31 -3.03 9.62
CA SER A 90 -2.26 -1.93 9.60
C SER A 90 -2.39 -1.33 8.20
N LEU A 91 -1.26 -1.15 7.52
CA LEU A 91 -1.30 -0.56 6.19
C LEU A 91 -1.92 -1.50 5.17
N LEU A 92 -1.61 -2.79 5.26
CA LEU A 92 -2.22 -3.74 4.34
C LEU A 92 -3.72 -3.87 4.59
N GLN A 93 -4.15 -3.73 5.85
CA GLN A 93 -5.57 -3.74 6.16
C GLN A 93 -6.27 -2.56 5.50
N ARG A 94 -5.63 -1.40 5.48
CA ARG A 94 -6.20 -0.23 4.81
C ARG A 94 -6.36 -0.48 3.32
N ALA A 95 -5.35 -1.11 2.70
CA ALA A 95 -5.43 -1.43 1.28
C ALA A 95 -6.57 -2.41 1.03
N GLN A 96 -6.70 -3.42 1.89
CA GLN A 96 -7.75 -4.40 1.73
C GLN A 96 -9.12 -3.74 1.85
N ASN A 97 -9.29 -2.87 2.82
CA ASN A 97 -10.56 -2.18 3.00
C ASN A 97 -10.90 -1.34 1.79
N PHE A 98 -9.92 -0.63 1.26
CA PHE A 98 -10.15 0.18 0.06
C PHE A 98 -10.59 -0.68 -1.12
N LEU A 99 -9.94 -1.83 -1.29
CA LEU A 99 -10.23 -2.70 -2.44
C LEU A 99 -11.55 -3.44 -2.30
N LEU A 100 -11.96 -3.75 -1.08
CA LEU A 100 -13.17 -4.53 -0.86
C LEU A 100 -14.40 -3.70 -0.56
N LEU A 101 -14.23 -2.58 0.15
CA LEU A 101 -15.37 -1.79 0.55
C LEU A 101 -15.73 -0.81 -0.54
N GLN A 102 -17.01 -0.78 -0.89
CA GLN A 102 -17.45 0.11 -1.92
C GLN A 102 -18.50 1.01 -1.39
N GLU A 103 -18.51 2.23 -1.81
CA GLU A 103 -19.48 3.19 -1.34
C GLU A 103 -20.59 3.38 -2.29
#